data_a698cd6273a6f26054acb20d4e260523
#
_entry.id   a698cd6273a6f26054acb20d4e260523
#
_cell.length_a   1.000
_cell.length_b   1.000
_cell.length_c   1.000
_cell.angle_alpha   90.00
_cell.angle_beta   90.00
_cell.angle_gamma   90.00
#
_symmetry.space_group_name_H-M   'P 1'
#
loop_
_entity.id
_entity.type
_entity.pdbx_description
1 polymer ?
#
loop_
_entity_poly.entity_id
_entity_poly.type
_entity_poly.pdbx_seq_one_letter_code
_entity_poly.pdbx_strand_id
1 'polypeptide(L)'
;MARKYKKVYGPRRPLKTVKYSNETSNITSSFTISQGSQINAPLVTASSIQGIRKAKNFSLKILYAGTAPLMFVLIYVPQDQTVKAITRGTPQAPASLYEPNQNVIMSGYIVPNNSQAQTFRTRLARNLNSGDSIQIAIACASSTDEVDNAMIGISLNYAITF
;
A
#
# COMPACT_ATOMS: atom_id res chain seq x y z
N MET A 1 -4.93 30.81 56.45
CA MET A 1 -3.58 30.49 55.87
C MET A 1 -3.76 29.53 54.68
N ALA A 2 -3.55 29.99 53.45
CA ALA A 2 -3.67 29.16 52.24
C ALA A 2 -2.30 28.52 51.93
N ARG A 3 -2.22 27.20 51.92
CA ARG A 3 -1.02 26.45 51.53
C ARG A 3 -0.85 26.52 50.01
N LYS A 4 0.17 27.24 49.53
CA LYS A 4 0.58 27.21 48.12
C LYS A 4 1.29 25.90 47.82
N TYR A 5 0.64 25.00 47.06
CA TYR A 5 1.30 23.82 46.52
C TYR A 5 2.24 24.24 45.39
N LYS A 6 3.56 24.17 45.60
CA LYS A 6 4.54 24.22 44.51
C LYS A 6 4.43 22.95 43.66
N LYS A 7 3.94 23.05 42.43
CA LYS A 7 4.08 21.95 41.46
C LYS A 7 5.57 21.75 41.17
N VAL A 8 6.13 20.67 41.68
CA VAL A 8 7.49 20.23 41.34
C VAL A 8 7.41 19.56 39.95
N TYR A 9 7.82 20.29 38.94
CA TYR A 9 8.01 19.69 37.61
C TYR A 9 9.31 18.88 37.68
N GLY A 10 9.21 17.55 37.68
CA GLY A 10 10.37 16.69 37.49
C GLY A 10 11.05 16.95 36.13
N PRO A 11 12.35 16.63 36.00
CA PRO A 11 13.07 16.83 34.74
C PRO A 11 12.34 16.16 33.62
N ARG A 12 11.93 16.93 32.58
CA ARG A 12 11.30 16.41 31.39
C ARG A 12 12.27 15.43 30.71
N ARG A 13 11.94 14.15 30.65
CA ARG A 13 12.72 13.19 29.88
C ARG A 13 12.77 13.70 28.44
N PRO A 14 13.96 13.77 27.81
CA PRO A 14 14.06 14.17 26.42
C PRO A 14 13.20 13.22 25.58
N LEU A 15 12.29 13.79 24.78
CA LEU A 15 11.48 13.01 23.85
C LEU A 15 12.43 12.31 22.88
N LYS A 16 12.41 10.99 22.87
CA LYS A 16 13.22 10.20 21.95
C LYS A 16 12.75 10.50 20.52
N THR A 17 13.56 11.21 19.76
CA THR A 17 13.21 11.54 18.37
C THR A 17 13.23 10.27 17.54
N VAL A 18 12.09 9.88 17.03
CA VAL A 18 11.98 8.73 16.13
C VAL A 18 12.57 9.12 14.76
N LYS A 19 13.62 8.44 14.34
CA LYS A 19 14.24 8.65 13.03
C LYS A 19 13.51 7.82 11.96
N TYR A 20 13.20 8.46 10.83
CA TYR A 20 12.63 7.82 9.67
C TYR A 20 13.67 7.80 8.55
N SER A 21 13.78 6.68 7.86
CA SER A 21 14.43 6.57 6.56
C SER A 21 13.39 6.71 5.46
N ASN A 22 13.76 7.36 4.36
CA ASN A 22 12.93 7.41 3.15
C ASN A 22 13.39 6.30 2.21
N GLU A 23 12.50 5.40 1.91
CA GLU A 23 12.76 4.24 1.06
C GLU A 23 11.97 4.34 -0.24
N THR A 24 12.52 3.70 -1.29
CA THR A 24 11.85 3.58 -2.58
C THR A 24 11.90 2.13 -3.04
N SER A 25 10.76 1.58 -3.38
CA SER A 25 10.63 0.27 -4.02
C SER A 25 10.16 0.44 -5.45
N ASN A 26 10.84 -0.19 -6.40
CA ASN A 26 10.53 -0.12 -7.82
C ASN A 26 10.30 -1.53 -8.36
N ILE A 27 9.23 -1.68 -9.12
CA ILE A 27 8.91 -2.92 -9.86
C ILE A 27 8.59 -2.53 -11.30
N THR A 28 9.20 -3.23 -12.24
CA THR A 28 8.81 -3.16 -13.65
C THR A 28 8.53 -4.58 -14.11
N SER A 29 7.35 -4.80 -14.63
CA SER A 29 6.93 -6.12 -15.12
C SER A 29 6.06 -5.97 -16.34
N SER A 30 6.19 -6.92 -17.26
CA SER A 30 5.22 -7.17 -18.32
C SER A 30 4.32 -8.30 -17.87
N PHE A 31 3.05 -8.17 -18.11
CA PHE A 31 2.08 -9.21 -17.76
C PHE A 31 0.88 -9.18 -18.70
N THR A 32 0.28 -10.34 -18.82
CA THR A 32 -0.97 -10.51 -19.56
C THR A 32 -2.11 -10.24 -18.60
N ILE A 33 -2.93 -9.24 -18.92
CA ILE A 33 -4.14 -8.93 -18.17
C ILE A 33 -5.29 -9.63 -18.88
N SER A 34 -5.94 -10.53 -18.19
CA SER A 34 -7.20 -11.13 -18.61
C SER A 34 -8.28 -10.88 -17.57
N GLN A 35 -9.51 -11.05 -17.97
CA GLN A 35 -10.64 -11.01 -17.05
C GLN A 35 -10.41 -12.00 -15.89
N GLY A 36 -10.57 -11.50 -14.65
CA GLY A 36 -10.37 -12.31 -13.44
C GLY A 36 -8.91 -12.54 -13.05
N SER A 37 -7.93 -12.10 -13.84
CA SER A 37 -6.53 -12.16 -13.44
C SER A 37 -6.20 -11.08 -12.40
N GLN A 38 -5.39 -11.44 -11.43
CA GLN A 38 -4.85 -10.54 -10.43
C GLN A 38 -3.34 -10.76 -10.30
N ILE A 39 -2.63 -9.67 -10.19
CA ILE A 39 -1.19 -9.66 -9.95
C ILE A 39 -0.96 -9.13 -8.56
N ASN A 40 -0.15 -9.85 -7.79
CA ASN A 40 0.27 -9.43 -6.46
C ASN A 40 1.79 -9.26 -6.46
N ALA A 41 2.27 -8.16 -5.91
CA ALA A 41 3.70 -7.89 -5.79
C ALA A 41 4.04 -7.22 -4.46
N PRO A 42 5.07 -7.68 -3.74
CA PRO A 42 5.54 -7.04 -2.52
C PRO A 42 6.26 -5.74 -2.86
N LEU A 43 5.82 -4.63 -2.27
CA LEU A 43 6.48 -3.32 -2.37
C LEU A 43 7.29 -2.99 -1.13
N VAL A 44 6.83 -3.40 0.06
CA VAL A 44 7.63 -3.41 1.28
C VAL A 44 7.78 -4.85 1.70
N THR A 45 8.98 -5.37 1.56
CA THR A 45 9.28 -6.78 1.85
C THR A 45 9.19 -7.07 3.33
N ALA A 46 8.79 -8.29 3.65
CA ALA A 46 8.86 -8.80 5.01
C ALA A 46 10.31 -8.75 5.52
N SER A 47 10.48 -8.47 6.79
CA SER A 47 11.78 -8.45 7.44
C SER A 47 11.75 -9.38 8.64
N SER A 48 12.85 -10.09 8.86
CA SER A 48 13.05 -10.92 10.05
C SER A 48 13.49 -10.12 11.29
N ILE A 49 13.72 -8.81 11.14
CA ILE A 49 14.13 -7.95 12.26
C ILE A 49 13.01 -7.90 13.29
N GLN A 50 13.35 -8.27 14.51
CA GLN A 50 12.40 -8.18 15.62
C GLN A 50 12.14 -6.72 16.00
N GLY A 51 10.89 -6.42 16.33
CA GLY A 51 10.44 -5.09 16.68
C GLY A 51 9.37 -4.57 15.73
N ILE A 52 8.87 -3.38 16.03
CA ILE A 52 7.83 -2.74 15.24
C ILE A 52 8.45 -1.64 14.39
N ARG A 53 8.41 -1.81 13.08
CA ARG A 53 8.74 -0.77 12.10
C ARG A 53 7.46 -0.01 11.77
N LYS A 54 7.52 1.29 11.67
CA LYS A 54 6.37 2.11 11.26
C LYS A 54 6.60 2.69 9.89
N ALA A 55 5.80 2.25 8.92
CA ALA A 55 5.78 2.80 7.56
C ALA A 55 4.65 3.82 7.40
N LYS A 56 4.91 4.93 6.73
CA LYS A 56 3.95 6.03 6.51
C LYS A 56 4.26 6.86 5.27
N ASN A 57 3.36 7.79 4.93
CA ASN A 57 3.52 8.75 3.83
C ASN A 57 3.76 8.06 2.49
N PHE A 58 2.91 7.11 2.14
CA PHE A 58 3.04 6.38 0.90
C PHE A 58 2.72 7.26 -0.31
N SER A 59 3.63 7.26 -1.29
CA SER A 59 3.47 7.90 -2.59
C SER A 59 3.74 6.87 -3.68
N LEU A 60 2.67 6.37 -4.27
CA LEU A 60 2.68 5.36 -5.32
C LEU A 60 2.61 6.04 -6.68
N LYS A 61 3.56 5.72 -7.56
CA LYS A 61 3.55 6.15 -8.96
C LYS A 61 3.40 4.91 -9.84
N ILE A 62 2.49 4.96 -10.77
CA ILE A 62 2.22 3.85 -11.69
C ILE A 62 2.26 4.39 -13.11
N LEU A 63 3.16 3.84 -13.92
CA LEU A 63 3.18 4.00 -15.37
C LEU A 63 2.59 2.73 -15.97
N TYR A 64 1.57 2.87 -16.77
CA TYR A 64 0.86 1.76 -17.38
C TYR A 64 0.69 1.96 -18.87
N ALA A 65 1.26 1.03 -19.64
CA ALA A 65 1.17 1.00 -21.10
C ALA A 65 0.29 -0.17 -21.51
N GLY A 66 -1.00 0.03 -21.50
CA GLY A 66 -2.02 -0.94 -21.90
C GLY A 66 -3.27 -0.24 -22.40
N THR A 67 -4.30 -0.99 -22.70
CA THR A 67 -5.58 -0.49 -23.27
C THR A 67 -6.72 -0.55 -22.28
N ALA A 68 -6.75 -1.55 -21.41
CA ALA A 68 -7.83 -1.75 -20.45
C ALA A 68 -7.57 -0.99 -19.11
N PRO A 69 -8.57 -0.37 -18.51
CA PRO A 69 -8.42 0.25 -17.20
C PRO A 69 -8.15 -0.83 -16.13
N LEU A 70 -7.28 -0.51 -15.18
CA LEU A 70 -6.94 -1.38 -14.07
C LEU A 70 -7.45 -0.81 -12.74
N MET A 71 -7.69 -1.69 -11.80
CA MET A 71 -7.91 -1.36 -10.40
C MET A 71 -6.71 -1.83 -9.58
N PHE A 72 -6.24 -1.01 -8.66
CA PHE A 72 -5.19 -1.41 -7.71
C PHE A 72 -5.63 -1.24 -6.26
N VAL A 73 -5.03 -2.05 -5.41
CA VAL A 73 -5.16 -1.94 -3.96
C VAL A 73 -3.77 -2.11 -3.33
N LEU A 74 -3.36 -1.17 -2.52
CA LEU A 74 -2.17 -1.29 -1.67
C LEU A 74 -2.61 -1.82 -0.31
N ILE A 75 -2.07 -2.96 0.11
CA ILE A 75 -2.58 -3.77 1.22
C ILE A 75 -1.44 -4.06 2.19
N TYR A 76 -1.71 -3.91 3.48
CA TYR A 76 -0.87 -4.48 4.54
C TYR A 76 -1.19 -5.98 4.67
N VAL A 77 -0.17 -6.80 4.61
CA VAL A 77 -0.29 -8.27 4.69
C VAL A 77 0.47 -8.75 5.91
N PRO A 78 -0.25 -9.22 6.95
CA PRO A 78 0.37 -9.83 8.11
C PRO A 78 1.20 -11.06 7.75
N GLN A 79 2.13 -11.43 8.62
CA GLN A 79 2.88 -12.68 8.51
C GLN A 79 1.91 -13.86 8.31
N ASP A 80 2.33 -14.82 7.47
CA ASP A 80 1.60 -16.05 7.15
C ASP A 80 0.23 -15.85 6.48
N GLN A 81 -0.07 -14.62 6.03
CA GLN A 81 -1.26 -14.34 5.23
C GLN A 81 -0.92 -14.03 3.78
N THR A 82 -1.90 -14.25 2.91
CA THR A 82 -1.80 -13.95 1.48
C THR A 82 -2.81 -12.86 1.11
N VAL A 83 -2.52 -12.14 0.03
CA VAL A 83 -3.47 -11.18 -0.54
C VAL A 83 -4.65 -11.95 -1.10
N LYS A 84 -5.86 -11.59 -0.66
CA LYS A 84 -7.09 -12.15 -1.21
C LYS A 84 -7.39 -11.57 -2.59
N ALA A 85 -8.20 -12.29 -3.36
CA ALA A 85 -8.65 -11.82 -4.66
C ALA A 85 -9.47 -10.52 -4.54
N ILE A 86 -9.21 -9.57 -5.43
CA ILE A 86 -10.04 -8.39 -5.59
C ILE A 86 -11.32 -8.84 -6.28
N THR A 87 -12.43 -8.84 -5.55
CA THR A 87 -13.73 -9.19 -6.11
C THR A 87 -14.29 -7.99 -6.87
N ARG A 88 -14.61 -8.20 -8.15
CA ARG A 88 -15.33 -7.20 -8.91
C ARG A 88 -16.78 -7.14 -8.47
N GLY A 89 -17.30 -5.93 -8.38
CA GLY A 89 -18.72 -5.71 -8.24
C GLY A 89 -19.46 -5.82 -9.59
N THR A 90 -20.68 -6.30 -9.53
CA THR A 90 -21.67 -6.11 -10.57
C THR A 90 -22.64 -5.02 -10.10
N PRO A 91 -23.49 -4.46 -11.00
CA PRO A 91 -24.52 -3.52 -10.56
C PRO A 91 -25.44 -4.09 -9.47
N GLN A 92 -25.61 -5.42 -9.43
CA GLN A 92 -26.43 -6.13 -8.45
C GLN A 92 -25.65 -6.50 -7.17
N ALA A 93 -24.34 -6.61 -7.28
CA ALA A 93 -23.46 -6.95 -6.17
C ALA A 93 -22.18 -6.09 -6.25
N PRO A 94 -22.19 -4.87 -5.73
CA PRO A 94 -21.04 -3.97 -5.80
C PRO A 94 -19.84 -4.58 -5.09
N ALA A 95 -18.65 -4.38 -5.68
CA ALA A 95 -17.40 -4.85 -5.06
C ALA A 95 -17.21 -4.19 -3.70
N SER A 96 -16.89 -5.00 -2.71
CA SER A 96 -16.41 -4.52 -1.44
C SER A 96 -14.90 -4.69 -1.37
N LEU A 97 -14.18 -3.59 -1.35
CA LEU A 97 -12.75 -3.57 -1.02
C LEU A 97 -12.55 -3.63 0.50
N TYR A 98 -13.64 -3.47 1.26
CA TYR A 98 -13.60 -3.56 2.71
C TYR A 98 -13.83 -5.00 3.15
N GLU A 99 -12.75 -5.71 3.34
CA GLU A 99 -12.76 -6.94 4.12
C GLU A 99 -12.02 -6.67 5.45
N PRO A 100 -12.59 -7.10 6.59
CA PRO A 100 -11.95 -6.88 7.90
C PRO A 100 -10.52 -7.42 8.00
N ASN A 101 -10.19 -8.45 7.21
CA ASN A 101 -8.87 -9.07 7.16
C ASN A 101 -7.92 -8.43 6.13
N GLN A 102 -8.41 -7.52 5.31
CA GLN A 102 -7.58 -6.80 4.35
C GLN A 102 -7.37 -5.37 4.84
N ASN A 103 -6.18 -5.11 5.37
CA ASN A 103 -5.78 -3.77 5.80
C ASN A 103 -5.43 -2.89 4.60
N VAL A 104 -6.44 -2.42 3.88
CA VAL A 104 -6.27 -1.53 2.74
C VAL A 104 -5.62 -0.22 3.19
N ILE A 105 -4.52 0.15 2.55
CA ILE A 105 -3.81 1.40 2.77
C ILE A 105 -4.31 2.45 1.79
N MET A 106 -4.45 2.06 0.52
CA MET A 106 -5.01 2.91 -0.52
C MET A 106 -5.50 2.05 -1.68
N SER A 107 -6.47 2.55 -2.43
CA SER A 107 -6.97 1.92 -3.64
C SER A 107 -7.25 2.99 -4.69
N GLY A 108 -7.37 2.57 -5.95
CA GLY A 108 -7.71 3.47 -7.05
C GLY A 108 -7.81 2.75 -8.38
N TYR A 109 -8.10 3.55 -9.39
CA TYR A 109 -8.12 3.10 -10.78
C TYR A 109 -6.92 3.66 -11.53
N ILE A 110 -6.37 2.85 -12.42
CA ILE A 110 -5.28 3.20 -13.32
C ILE A 110 -5.88 3.30 -14.70
N VAL A 111 -5.78 4.47 -15.29
CA VAL A 111 -6.22 4.71 -16.67
C VAL A 111 -5.05 4.45 -17.61
N PRO A 112 -5.26 3.82 -18.78
CA PRO A 112 -4.22 3.66 -19.78
C PRO A 112 -3.59 5.00 -20.15
N ASN A 113 -2.29 5.14 -19.97
CA ASN A 113 -1.55 6.33 -20.36
C ASN A 113 -0.07 6.00 -20.53
N ASN A 114 0.37 5.89 -21.76
CA ASN A 114 1.74 5.51 -22.10
C ASN A 114 2.77 6.63 -21.84
N SER A 115 2.32 7.85 -21.58
CA SER A 115 3.20 9.01 -21.52
C SER A 115 3.44 9.57 -20.12
N GLN A 116 2.55 9.29 -19.19
CA GLN A 116 2.61 9.88 -17.85
C GLN A 116 2.29 8.88 -16.74
N ALA A 117 3.14 8.89 -15.73
CA ALA A 117 2.87 8.11 -14.52
C ALA A 117 1.76 8.77 -13.68
N GLN A 118 0.77 7.98 -13.28
CA GLN A 118 -0.27 8.39 -12.35
C GLN A 118 0.25 8.31 -10.92
N THR A 119 -0.04 9.31 -10.10
CA THR A 119 0.47 9.41 -8.73
C THR A 119 -0.67 9.38 -7.72
N PHE A 120 -0.57 8.45 -6.78
CA PHE A 120 -1.51 8.26 -5.67
C PHE A 120 -0.76 8.47 -4.36
N ARG A 121 -1.39 9.16 -3.40
CA ARG A 121 -0.74 9.49 -2.12
C ARG A 121 -1.67 9.26 -0.95
N THR A 122 -1.10 8.76 0.16
CA THR A 122 -1.79 8.66 1.44
C THR A 122 -0.84 8.96 2.60
N ARG A 123 -1.39 9.57 3.65
CA ARG A 123 -0.68 9.82 4.91
C ARG A 123 -0.89 8.71 5.94
N LEU A 124 -1.65 7.69 5.58
CA LEU A 124 -1.86 6.55 6.48
C LEU A 124 -0.51 5.97 6.92
N ALA A 125 -0.51 5.45 8.12
CA ALA A 125 0.64 4.76 8.68
C ALA A 125 0.25 3.33 9.06
N ARG A 126 1.21 2.40 8.94
CA ARG A 126 1.07 1.01 9.37
C ARG A 126 2.28 0.61 10.21
N ASN A 127 2.00 -0.07 11.30
CA ASN A 127 3.02 -0.78 12.05
C ASN A 127 3.24 -2.13 11.37
N LEU A 128 4.51 -2.47 11.14
CA LEU A 128 4.95 -3.73 10.54
C LEU A 128 5.72 -4.50 11.59
N ASN A 129 5.22 -5.66 11.99
CA ASN A 129 5.95 -6.61 12.81
C ASN A 129 6.93 -7.44 11.95
N SER A 130 7.71 -8.29 12.57
CA SER A 130 8.50 -9.29 11.84
C SER A 130 7.58 -10.14 10.96
N GLY A 131 7.97 -10.37 9.72
CA GLY A 131 7.19 -11.13 8.75
C GLY A 131 6.09 -10.35 8.00
N ASP A 132 5.69 -9.17 8.49
CA ASP A 132 4.67 -8.35 7.82
C ASP A 132 5.21 -7.68 6.55
N SER A 133 4.36 -7.51 5.55
CA SER A 133 4.68 -6.89 4.27
C SER A 133 3.60 -5.88 3.84
N ILE A 134 3.94 -5.02 2.87
CA ILE A 134 2.96 -4.24 2.13
C ILE A 134 3.03 -4.67 0.68
N GLN A 135 1.90 -5.08 0.13
CA GLN A 135 1.80 -5.58 -1.23
C GLN A 135 0.84 -4.72 -2.05
N ILE A 136 1.07 -4.69 -3.35
CA ILE A 136 0.11 -4.17 -4.30
C ILE A 136 -0.59 -5.34 -4.99
N ALA A 137 -1.91 -5.25 -5.08
CA ALA A 137 -2.73 -6.11 -5.90
C ALA A 137 -3.29 -5.29 -7.04
N ILE A 138 -3.20 -5.80 -8.27
CA ILE A 138 -3.71 -5.14 -9.47
C ILE A 138 -4.59 -6.12 -10.22
N ALA A 139 -5.76 -5.68 -10.61
CA ALA A 139 -6.71 -6.44 -11.40
C ALA A 139 -7.27 -5.59 -12.53
N CYS A 140 -7.67 -6.24 -13.63
CA CYS A 140 -8.37 -5.56 -14.72
C CYS A 140 -9.72 -5.03 -14.24
N ALA A 141 -10.05 -3.78 -14.53
CA ALA A 141 -11.33 -3.17 -14.18
C ALA A 141 -12.41 -3.39 -15.26
N SER A 142 -12.03 -3.84 -16.46
CA SER A 142 -12.96 -4.10 -17.56
C SER A 142 -13.73 -5.41 -17.36
N SER A 143 -14.96 -5.45 -17.83
CA SER A 143 -15.80 -6.65 -17.87
C SER A 143 -15.65 -7.44 -19.18
N THR A 144 -14.88 -6.95 -20.12
CA THR A 144 -14.63 -7.60 -21.41
C THR A 144 -13.49 -8.60 -21.32
N ASP A 145 -13.56 -9.68 -22.10
CA ASP A 145 -12.56 -10.76 -22.16
C ASP A 145 -11.28 -10.33 -22.91
N GLU A 146 -10.99 -9.04 -22.96
CA GLU A 146 -9.79 -8.55 -23.62
C GLU A 146 -8.54 -9.01 -22.88
N VAL A 147 -7.68 -9.68 -23.63
CA VAL A 147 -6.33 -10.04 -23.18
C VAL A 147 -5.40 -8.92 -23.64
N ASP A 148 -4.85 -8.20 -22.69
CA ASP A 148 -3.88 -7.13 -22.95
C ASP A 148 -2.51 -7.53 -22.41
N ASN A 149 -1.50 -7.52 -23.30
CA ASN A 149 -0.10 -7.66 -22.91
C ASN A 149 0.46 -6.29 -22.58
N ALA A 150 0.45 -5.94 -21.34
CA ALA A 150 0.79 -4.60 -20.89
C ALA A 150 2.07 -4.57 -20.07
N MET A 151 2.78 -3.47 -20.18
CA MET A 151 3.90 -3.14 -19.29
C MET A 151 3.42 -2.21 -18.18
N ILE A 152 3.78 -2.53 -16.97
CA ILE A 152 3.53 -1.69 -15.81
C ILE A 152 4.84 -1.38 -15.08
N GLY A 153 5.05 -0.11 -14.80
CA GLY A 153 6.11 0.37 -13.93
C GLY A 153 5.50 0.92 -12.63
N ILE A 154 5.93 0.41 -11.51
CA ILE A 154 5.43 0.79 -10.18
C ILE A 154 6.60 1.33 -9.36
N SER A 155 6.43 2.47 -8.74
CA SER A 155 7.38 3.06 -7.80
C SER A 155 6.65 3.49 -6.54
N LEU A 156 7.01 2.92 -5.39
CA LEU A 156 6.49 3.29 -4.08
C LEU A 156 7.57 4.01 -3.28
N ASN A 157 7.31 5.26 -2.89
CA ASN A 157 8.12 5.99 -1.92
C ASN A 157 7.38 6.01 -0.57
N TYR A 158 8.11 5.76 0.51
CA TYR A 158 7.55 5.74 1.86
C TYR A 158 8.63 6.09 2.89
N ALA A 159 8.20 6.52 4.08
CA ALA A 159 9.09 6.73 5.21
C ALA A 159 8.92 5.57 6.21
N ILE A 160 10.01 4.98 6.66
CA ILE A 160 9.99 3.84 7.59
C ILE A 160 10.93 4.07 8.77
N THR A 161 10.56 3.57 9.96
CA THR A 161 11.43 3.47 11.13
C THR A 161 12.09 2.10 11.20
N PHE A 162 13.28 2.05 11.78
CA PHE A 162 13.99 0.84 12.15
C PHE A 162 14.21 0.80 13.65
#